data_9496a6cc432500104582a837c1378780
#
_entry.id   9496a6cc432500104582a837c1378780
#
_cell.length_a   1.000
_cell.length_b   1.000
_cell.length_c   1.000
_cell.angle_alpha   90.00
_cell.angle_beta   90.00
_cell.angle_gamma   90.00
#
_symmetry.space_group_name_H-M   'P 1'
#
loop_
_entity.id
_entity.type
_entity.pdbx_description
1 polymer ?
#
loop_
_entity_poly.entity_id
_entity_poly.type
_entity_poly.pdbx_seq_one_letter_code
_entity_poly.pdbx_strand_id
1 'polypeptide(L)'
;GLFEEHIEQVVKLVHDCGGLVYGDGANMNAMVGIACPGDLGFDVLHYNLHKTFSTPHGGGGPGSGPVGVSERMKDFLPAPLVAIVEEGNGDEPPLYGFVTPKKTIGRMKAFHGQFGMHVRAYTYIRVHGAEGLRENSEVAVLNANYLLSKLKGAYHLPYDRICMHEFVLEGHWADAPDVHALDISKRLMDYGIHPPTNYFPLIVKEALMIEPTETESKETLDSFAETMLTIAEEAHRDPAVLQSAPHVTPIGRLDEVRAAKELVLCCRPVPEGQ
;
A
#
# COMPACT_ATOMS: atom_id res chain seq x y z
N GLY A 1 4.76 -1.45 5.67
CA GLY A 1 6.19 -1.51 6.00
C GLY A 1 6.46 -1.30 7.47
N LEU A 2 7.59 -0.70 7.76
CA LEU A 2 7.95 -0.32 9.13
C LEU A 2 7.34 1.04 9.45
N PHE A 3 6.66 1.17 10.58
CA PHE A 3 6.13 2.45 11.03
C PHE A 3 7.15 3.21 11.89
N GLU A 4 7.03 4.55 11.92
CA GLU A 4 7.90 5.43 12.70
C GLU A 4 7.33 5.64 14.10
N GLU A 5 8.02 5.15 15.13
CA GLU A 5 7.57 5.26 16.53
C GLU A 5 7.75 6.67 17.11
N HIS A 6 8.62 7.48 16.50
CA HIS A 6 8.96 8.81 16.98
C HIS A 6 8.46 9.93 16.06
N ILE A 7 7.38 9.68 15.31
CA ILE A 7 6.89 10.59 14.26
C ILE A 7 6.64 12.02 14.80
N GLU A 8 6.08 12.17 15.99
CA GLU A 8 5.84 13.49 16.58
C GLU A 8 7.15 14.25 16.86
N GLN A 9 8.20 13.55 17.29
CA GLN A 9 9.52 14.14 17.52
C GLN A 9 10.17 14.54 16.18
N VAL A 10 10.06 13.69 15.17
CA VAL A 10 10.57 13.97 13.82
C VAL A 10 9.87 15.20 13.23
N VAL A 11 8.54 15.25 13.30
CA VAL A 11 7.75 16.39 12.84
C VAL A 11 8.17 17.68 13.56
N LYS A 12 8.29 17.63 14.89
CA LYS A 12 8.74 18.78 15.68
C LYS A 12 10.11 19.28 15.25
N LEU A 13 11.10 18.40 15.06
CA LEU A 13 12.45 18.77 14.63
C LEU A 13 12.43 19.44 13.25
N VAL A 14 11.65 18.91 12.31
CA VAL A 14 11.51 19.51 10.97
C VAL A 14 10.90 20.92 11.08
N HIS A 15 9.83 21.06 11.85
CA HIS A 15 9.17 22.36 12.06
C HIS A 15 10.08 23.39 12.76
N ASP A 16 10.84 22.96 13.76
CA ASP A 16 11.80 23.83 14.48
C ASP A 16 12.88 24.38 13.52
N CYS A 17 13.20 23.64 12.45
CA CYS A 17 14.11 24.09 11.37
C CYS A 17 13.38 24.89 10.27
N GLY A 18 12.08 25.18 10.41
CA GLY A 18 11.29 25.88 9.40
C GLY A 18 10.87 25.02 8.20
N GLY A 19 11.05 23.72 8.26
CA GLY A 19 10.63 22.76 7.24
C GLY A 19 9.13 22.43 7.29
N LEU A 20 8.68 21.67 6.30
CA LEU A 20 7.33 21.15 6.19
C LEU A 20 7.39 19.61 6.14
N VAL A 21 6.33 18.96 6.64
CA VAL A 21 6.23 17.50 6.66
C VAL A 21 5.13 17.03 5.73
N TYR A 22 5.52 16.22 4.75
CA TYR A 22 4.59 15.54 3.84
C TYR A 22 4.37 14.10 4.29
N GLY A 23 3.11 13.71 4.48
CA GLY A 23 2.69 12.35 4.76
C GLY A 23 2.26 11.63 3.48
N ASP A 24 2.86 10.48 3.23
CA ASP A 24 2.36 9.54 2.23
C ASP A 24 1.27 8.67 2.85
N GLY A 25 0.01 9.03 2.61
CA GLY A 25 -1.17 8.29 3.05
C GLY A 25 -1.67 7.31 1.99
N ALA A 26 -0.81 6.80 1.13
CA ALA A 26 -1.17 5.83 0.10
C ALA A 26 -1.86 4.60 0.69
N ASN A 27 -1.42 4.15 1.86
CA ASN A 27 -2.07 3.11 2.63
C ASN A 27 -2.44 3.63 4.02
N MET A 28 -3.74 3.72 4.30
CA MET A 28 -4.31 4.20 5.56
C MET A 28 -4.93 3.08 6.39
N ASN A 29 -4.70 1.82 6.04
CA ASN A 29 -5.42 0.66 6.61
C ASN A 29 -5.29 0.51 8.12
N ALA A 30 -4.19 0.97 8.73
CA ALA A 30 -4.04 0.94 10.19
C ALA A 30 -4.43 2.25 10.89
N MET A 31 -4.83 3.28 10.14
CA MET A 31 -4.97 4.63 10.68
C MET A 31 -6.40 5.16 10.67
N VAL A 32 -7.24 4.69 9.73
CA VAL A 32 -8.61 5.22 9.58
C VAL A 32 -9.41 4.97 10.86
N GLY A 33 -9.96 6.04 11.42
CA GLY A 33 -10.69 5.98 12.70
C GLY A 33 -9.84 5.81 13.95
N ILE A 34 -8.49 5.73 13.82
CA ILE A 34 -7.53 5.54 14.92
C ILE A 34 -6.68 6.79 15.13
N ALA A 35 -6.03 7.30 14.07
CA ALA A 35 -5.13 8.44 14.16
C ALA A 35 -5.47 9.51 13.12
N CYS A 36 -5.32 10.78 13.51
CA CYS A 36 -5.45 11.92 12.63
C CYS A 36 -4.06 12.45 12.25
N PRO A 37 -3.64 12.34 10.98
CA PRO A 37 -2.33 12.82 10.57
C PRO A 37 -2.10 14.32 10.81
N GLY A 38 -3.17 15.11 10.76
CA GLY A 38 -3.11 16.55 11.10
C GLY A 38 -2.70 16.80 12.56
N ASP A 39 -3.18 15.96 13.49
CA ASP A 39 -2.83 16.06 14.91
C ASP A 39 -1.37 15.63 15.16
N LEU A 40 -0.83 14.76 14.31
CA LEU A 40 0.59 14.38 14.32
C LEU A 40 1.50 15.47 13.70
N GLY A 41 0.91 16.52 13.13
CA GLY A 41 1.61 17.68 12.61
C GLY A 41 2.00 17.61 11.12
N PHE A 42 1.45 16.71 10.34
CA PHE A 42 1.67 16.70 8.89
C PHE A 42 1.09 17.96 8.24
N ASP A 43 1.87 18.60 7.38
CA ASP A 43 1.46 19.80 6.65
C ASP A 43 0.71 19.48 5.36
N VAL A 44 1.04 18.37 4.71
CA VAL A 44 0.40 17.86 3.51
C VAL A 44 0.27 16.34 3.63
N LEU A 45 -0.86 15.81 3.25
CA LEU A 45 -1.11 14.37 3.18
C LEU A 45 -1.93 14.05 1.92
N HIS A 46 -1.57 13.01 1.18
CA HIS A 46 -2.46 12.43 0.18
C HIS A 46 -3.00 11.08 0.64
N TYR A 47 -4.16 10.70 0.10
CA TYR A 47 -4.73 9.35 0.25
C TYR A 47 -4.84 8.68 -1.10
N ASN A 48 -4.88 7.34 -1.12
CA ASN A 48 -5.27 6.60 -2.31
C ASN A 48 -6.64 5.96 -2.12
N LEU A 49 -7.64 6.46 -2.85
CA LEU A 49 -8.98 5.88 -2.79
C LEU A 49 -9.02 4.45 -3.29
N HIS A 50 -8.13 4.10 -4.23
CA HIS A 50 -7.96 2.77 -4.80
C HIS A 50 -7.15 1.79 -3.92
N LYS A 51 -6.87 2.14 -2.69
CA LYS A 51 -6.29 1.27 -1.67
C LYS A 51 -7.26 1.13 -0.52
N THR A 52 -7.16 1.92 0.52
CA THR A 52 -7.96 1.81 1.74
C THR A 52 -9.48 2.01 1.53
N PHE A 53 -9.89 2.74 0.50
CA PHE A 53 -11.32 3.12 0.31
C PHE A 53 -12.03 2.34 -0.81
N SER A 54 -11.53 1.14 -1.15
CA SER A 54 -12.22 0.15 -2.00
C SER A 54 -12.64 0.64 -3.39
N THR A 55 -11.80 1.45 -4.04
CA THR A 55 -12.02 1.80 -5.45
C THR A 55 -11.05 1.05 -6.36
N PRO A 56 -11.37 0.83 -7.66
CA PRO A 56 -10.45 0.17 -8.56
C PRO A 56 -9.22 1.02 -8.88
N HIS A 57 -8.05 0.39 -9.00
CA HIS A 57 -6.83 0.98 -9.53
C HIS A 57 -6.80 0.96 -11.07
N GLY A 58 -7.32 -0.11 -11.66
CA GLY A 58 -7.46 -0.29 -13.11
C GLY A 58 -6.16 -0.26 -13.89
N GLY A 59 -5.04 -0.68 -13.28
CA GLY A 59 -3.73 -0.64 -13.92
C GLY A 59 -3.24 0.78 -14.22
N GLY A 60 -3.67 1.77 -13.43
CA GLY A 60 -3.36 3.19 -13.62
C GLY A 60 -4.49 4.01 -14.26
N GLY A 61 -5.71 3.46 -14.34
CA GLY A 61 -6.89 4.11 -14.90
C GLY A 61 -7.62 5.00 -13.91
N PRO A 62 -8.63 4.47 -13.19
CA PRO A 62 -9.56 5.28 -12.38
C PRO A 62 -9.04 5.64 -10.97
N GLY A 63 -7.77 5.47 -10.67
CA GLY A 63 -7.19 5.83 -9.39
C GLY A 63 -7.43 7.29 -9.02
N SER A 64 -7.56 7.58 -7.72
CA SER A 64 -7.76 8.93 -7.22
C SER A 64 -7.01 9.14 -5.90
N GLY A 65 -6.51 10.34 -5.69
CA GLY A 65 -5.70 10.71 -4.53
C GLY A 65 -6.06 12.11 -4.02
N PRO A 66 -7.10 12.25 -3.19
CA PRO A 66 -7.35 13.51 -2.50
C PRO A 66 -6.14 13.96 -1.68
N VAL A 67 -5.92 15.27 -1.61
CA VAL A 67 -4.83 15.88 -0.83
C VAL A 67 -5.44 16.76 0.25
N GLY A 68 -5.07 16.48 1.50
CA GLY A 68 -5.34 17.36 2.64
C GLY A 68 -4.12 18.20 2.99
N VAL A 69 -4.35 19.41 3.47
CA VAL A 69 -3.27 20.32 3.87
C VAL A 69 -3.58 21.02 5.19
N SER A 70 -2.53 21.38 5.93
CA SER A 70 -2.63 22.24 7.12
C SER A 70 -2.99 23.69 6.75
N GLU A 71 -3.42 24.48 7.76
CA GLU A 71 -3.75 25.89 7.57
C GLU A 71 -2.63 26.71 6.91
N ARG A 72 -1.37 26.40 7.21
CA ARG A 72 -0.22 27.11 6.62
C ARG A 72 -0.05 26.86 5.12
N MET A 73 -0.65 25.79 4.57
CA MET A 73 -0.53 25.38 3.18
C MET A 73 -1.77 25.67 2.33
N LYS A 74 -2.91 26.05 2.92
CA LYS A 74 -4.18 26.22 2.20
C LYS A 74 -4.12 27.26 1.05
N ASP A 75 -3.37 28.34 1.25
CA ASP A 75 -3.25 29.39 0.24
C ASP A 75 -2.48 28.95 -1.02
N PHE A 76 -1.72 27.85 -0.93
CA PHE A 76 -0.88 27.31 -2.00
C PHE A 76 -1.54 26.20 -2.81
N LEU A 77 -2.73 25.77 -2.43
CA LEU A 77 -3.44 24.70 -3.16
C LEU A 77 -3.60 25.01 -4.65
N PRO A 78 -3.64 23.97 -5.51
CA PRO A 78 -3.92 24.14 -6.94
C PRO A 78 -5.25 24.83 -7.18
N ALA A 79 -5.36 25.55 -8.29
CA ALA A 79 -6.57 26.22 -8.72
C ALA A 79 -7.19 25.54 -9.94
N PRO A 80 -8.54 25.65 -10.13
CA PRO A 80 -9.51 26.16 -9.17
C PRO A 80 -9.88 25.09 -8.11
N LEU A 81 -10.33 25.56 -6.93
CA LEU A 81 -10.96 24.69 -5.92
C LEU A 81 -12.47 24.80 -5.98
N VAL A 82 -13.17 23.73 -5.65
CA VAL A 82 -14.63 23.76 -5.39
C VAL A 82 -14.85 24.17 -3.94
N ALA A 83 -15.62 25.24 -3.74
CA ALA A 83 -15.98 25.73 -2.41
C ALA A 83 -17.42 26.26 -2.39
N ILE A 84 -17.96 26.45 -1.20
CA ILE A 84 -19.24 27.15 -1.02
C ILE A 84 -18.95 28.63 -1.32
N VAL A 85 -19.68 29.18 -2.29
CA VAL A 85 -19.60 30.59 -2.68
C VAL A 85 -20.78 31.41 -2.16
N GLU A 86 -21.90 30.75 -1.87
CA GLU A 86 -23.08 31.32 -1.21
C GLU A 86 -23.62 30.29 -0.20
N GLU A 87 -23.77 30.71 1.06
CA GLU A 87 -24.34 29.86 2.10
C GLU A 87 -25.84 29.66 1.84
N GLY A 88 -26.32 28.44 2.05
CA GLY A 88 -27.77 28.16 1.98
C GLY A 88 -28.55 28.79 3.15
N ASN A 89 -29.85 28.89 3.03
CA ASN A 89 -30.74 29.52 4.02
C ASN A 89 -31.78 28.53 4.58
N GLY A 90 -31.39 27.43 5.12
CA GLY A 90 -32.29 26.48 5.77
C GLY A 90 -33.13 25.62 4.81
N ASP A 91 -33.80 26.22 3.83
CA ASP A 91 -34.60 25.54 2.80
C ASP A 91 -33.84 25.38 1.47
N GLU A 92 -32.86 26.22 1.23
CA GLU A 92 -32.02 26.18 0.01
C GLU A 92 -30.64 25.63 0.32
N PRO A 93 -30.14 24.67 -0.49
CA PRO A 93 -28.78 24.14 -0.32
C PRO A 93 -27.74 25.23 -0.64
N PRO A 94 -26.53 25.12 -0.09
CA PRO A 94 -25.43 26.04 -0.42
C PRO A 94 -25.06 25.96 -1.92
N LEU A 95 -24.71 27.09 -2.49
CA LEU A 95 -24.22 27.18 -3.85
C LEU A 95 -22.69 26.90 -3.85
N TYR A 96 -22.28 25.92 -4.64
CA TYR A 96 -20.88 25.60 -4.87
C TYR A 96 -20.34 26.28 -6.14
N GLY A 97 -19.15 26.79 -6.07
CA GLY A 97 -18.47 27.43 -7.20
C GLY A 97 -16.96 27.20 -7.19
N PHE A 98 -16.29 27.77 -8.17
CA PHE A 98 -14.84 27.70 -8.27
C PHE A 98 -14.19 28.92 -7.63
N VAL A 99 -13.22 28.66 -6.75
CA VAL A 99 -12.40 29.69 -6.11
C VAL A 99 -10.92 29.47 -6.42
N THR A 100 -10.15 30.57 -6.37
CA THR A 100 -8.70 30.54 -6.60
C THR A 100 -8.00 30.95 -5.31
N PRO A 101 -7.14 30.08 -4.71
CA PRO A 101 -6.36 30.44 -3.53
C PRO A 101 -5.39 31.59 -3.83
N LYS A 102 -5.09 32.41 -2.82
CA LYS A 102 -4.32 33.66 -2.99
C LYS A 102 -2.89 33.46 -3.51
N LYS A 103 -2.26 32.36 -3.11
CA LYS A 103 -0.87 31.99 -3.44
C LYS A 103 -0.80 30.68 -4.19
N THR A 104 -1.87 30.33 -4.93
CA THR A 104 -1.98 29.06 -5.62
C THR A 104 -0.73 28.73 -6.45
N ILE A 105 -0.34 27.45 -6.46
CA ILE A 105 0.69 26.91 -7.37
C ILE A 105 0.20 26.80 -8.83
N GLY A 106 -1.05 27.21 -9.10
CA GLY A 106 -1.62 27.21 -10.44
C GLY A 106 -2.46 25.96 -10.75
N ARG A 107 -2.77 25.81 -12.04
CA ARG A 107 -3.55 24.65 -12.52
C ARG A 107 -2.65 23.43 -12.69
N MET A 108 -3.01 22.31 -12.05
CA MET A 108 -2.28 21.05 -12.16
C MET A 108 -2.90 20.12 -13.21
N LYS A 109 -4.24 20.06 -13.29
CA LYS A 109 -5.01 19.20 -14.19
C LYS A 109 -6.27 19.92 -14.70
N ALA A 110 -6.82 19.43 -15.79
CA ALA A 110 -8.05 19.95 -16.39
C ALA A 110 -9.34 19.43 -15.73
N PHE A 111 -9.26 18.58 -14.72
CA PHE A 111 -10.38 17.99 -14.01
C PHE A 111 -10.06 17.74 -12.52
N HIS A 112 -11.09 17.46 -11.72
CA HIS A 112 -11.01 17.34 -10.26
C HIS A 112 -10.97 15.88 -9.76
N GLY A 113 -10.49 14.95 -10.58
CA GLY A 113 -10.40 13.53 -10.26
C GLY A 113 -11.57 12.72 -10.84
N GLN A 114 -11.53 11.42 -10.58
CA GLN A 114 -12.49 10.44 -11.11
C GLN A 114 -13.76 10.45 -10.26
N PHE A 115 -14.81 11.16 -10.70
CA PHE A 115 -16.04 11.34 -9.93
C PHE A 115 -16.68 10.01 -9.47
N GLY A 116 -16.72 9.01 -10.35
CA GLY A 116 -17.23 7.68 -9.98
C GLY A 116 -16.45 7.03 -8.83
N MET A 117 -15.14 7.30 -8.71
CA MET A 117 -14.33 6.82 -7.59
C MET A 117 -14.62 7.57 -6.29
N HIS A 118 -14.90 8.87 -6.38
CA HIS A 118 -15.35 9.64 -5.22
C HIS A 118 -16.67 9.11 -4.68
N VAL A 119 -17.64 8.78 -5.55
CA VAL A 119 -18.91 8.16 -5.16
C VAL A 119 -18.71 6.80 -4.51
N ARG A 120 -17.83 5.96 -5.06
CA ARG A 120 -17.52 4.64 -4.47
C ARG A 120 -16.88 4.77 -3.07
N ALA A 121 -15.86 5.62 -2.93
CA ALA A 121 -15.22 5.86 -1.65
C ALA A 121 -16.20 6.45 -0.62
N TYR A 122 -17.03 7.39 -1.03
CA TYR A 122 -18.11 7.93 -0.19
C TYR A 122 -19.07 6.84 0.27
N THR A 123 -19.51 5.96 -0.65
CA THR A 123 -20.40 4.83 -0.33
C THR A 123 -19.73 3.89 0.67
N TYR A 124 -18.44 3.52 0.45
CA TYR A 124 -17.66 2.70 1.38
C TYR A 124 -17.65 3.32 2.79
N ILE A 125 -17.30 4.60 2.90
CA ILE A 125 -17.27 5.32 4.18
C ILE A 125 -18.67 5.33 4.84
N ARG A 126 -19.72 5.55 4.05
CA ARG A 126 -21.09 5.60 4.57
C ARG A 126 -21.62 4.25 5.04
N VAL A 127 -21.23 3.16 4.36
CA VAL A 127 -21.63 1.78 4.73
C VAL A 127 -20.99 1.37 6.04
N HIS A 128 -19.70 1.64 6.21
CA HIS A 128 -18.97 1.28 7.43
C HIS A 128 -19.29 2.21 8.61
N GLY A 129 -19.49 3.49 8.36
CA GLY A 129 -19.57 4.50 9.41
C GLY A 129 -18.27 4.64 10.19
N ALA A 130 -18.27 5.44 11.25
CA ALA A 130 -17.06 5.69 12.04
C ALA A 130 -16.57 4.43 12.78
N GLU A 131 -17.51 3.66 13.33
CA GLU A 131 -17.18 2.44 14.09
C GLU A 131 -16.62 1.35 13.19
N GLY A 132 -17.27 1.07 12.04
CA GLY A 132 -16.80 0.05 11.10
C GLY A 132 -15.46 0.39 10.45
N LEU A 133 -15.18 1.67 10.16
CA LEU A 133 -13.87 2.09 9.67
C LEU A 133 -12.76 1.88 10.70
N ARG A 134 -13.06 2.16 11.97
CA ARG A 134 -12.14 1.89 13.08
C ARG A 134 -11.91 0.39 13.26
N GLU A 135 -12.97 -0.41 13.24
CA GLU A 135 -12.89 -1.86 13.35
C GLU A 135 -12.03 -2.46 12.22
N ASN A 136 -12.19 -1.98 10.98
CA ASN A 136 -11.34 -2.41 9.86
C ASN A 136 -9.85 -2.20 10.16
N SER A 137 -9.47 -1.04 10.71
CA SER A 137 -8.08 -0.76 11.08
C SER A 137 -7.59 -1.66 12.22
N GLU A 138 -8.41 -1.89 13.24
CA GLU A 138 -8.08 -2.76 14.37
C GLU A 138 -7.89 -4.22 13.91
N VAL A 139 -8.77 -4.73 13.03
CA VAL A 139 -8.68 -6.08 12.48
C VAL A 139 -7.45 -6.22 11.56
N ALA A 140 -7.15 -5.22 10.73
CA ALA A 140 -5.94 -5.25 9.90
C ALA A 140 -4.66 -5.38 10.74
N VAL A 141 -4.57 -4.63 11.84
CA VAL A 141 -3.43 -4.70 12.78
C VAL A 141 -3.40 -6.05 13.51
N LEU A 142 -4.56 -6.57 13.93
CA LEU A 142 -4.66 -7.87 14.57
C LEU A 142 -4.18 -8.99 13.64
N ASN A 143 -4.66 -9.00 12.39
CA ASN A 143 -4.30 -10.00 11.39
C ASN A 143 -2.80 -10.01 11.10
N ALA A 144 -2.19 -8.84 10.96
CA ALA A 144 -0.75 -8.71 10.73
C ALA A 144 0.07 -9.29 11.90
N ASN A 145 -0.27 -8.91 13.13
CA ASN A 145 0.42 -9.43 14.31
C ASN A 145 0.17 -10.93 14.53
N TYR A 146 -1.01 -11.44 14.19
CA TYR A 146 -1.30 -12.86 14.22
C TYR A 146 -0.38 -13.64 13.27
N LEU A 147 -0.28 -13.23 11.98
CA LEU A 147 0.63 -13.86 11.04
C LEU A 147 2.09 -13.74 11.46
N LEU A 148 2.51 -12.57 11.91
CA LEU A 148 3.86 -12.35 12.42
C LEU A 148 4.21 -13.37 13.51
N SER A 149 3.29 -13.60 14.46
CA SER A 149 3.50 -14.57 15.55
C SER A 149 3.69 -16.01 15.06
N LYS A 150 3.08 -16.38 13.93
CA LYS A 150 3.18 -17.71 13.31
C LYS A 150 4.49 -17.89 12.53
N LEU A 151 4.98 -16.85 11.90
CA LEU A 151 6.14 -16.91 11.01
C LEU A 151 7.46 -16.62 11.71
N LYS A 152 7.38 -15.96 12.87
CA LYS A 152 8.56 -15.67 13.71
C LYS A 152 9.28 -16.98 14.07
N GLY A 153 10.59 -17.02 13.76
CA GLY A 153 11.44 -18.18 14.01
C GLY A 153 11.71 -19.06 12.79
N ALA A 154 10.81 -19.09 11.80
CA ALA A 154 11.08 -19.71 10.50
C ALA A 154 11.72 -18.72 9.52
N TYR A 155 11.41 -17.44 9.67
CA TYR A 155 11.99 -16.32 8.92
C TYR A 155 12.68 -15.36 9.88
N HIS A 156 13.77 -14.73 9.43
CA HIS A 156 14.40 -13.67 10.20
C HIS A 156 13.51 -12.41 10.22
N LEU A 157 13.32 -11.87 11.41
CA LEU A 157 12.54 -10.64 11.66
C LEU A 157 13.50 -9.51 12.06
N PRO A 158 13.94 -8.65 11.14
CA PRO A 158 14.94 -7.61 11.43
C PRO A 158 14.48 -6.61 12.49
N TYR A 159 13.17 -6.38 12.57
CA TYR A 159 12.54 -5.48 13.52
C TYR A 159 11.52 -6.26 14.36
N ASP A 160 12.03 -6.94 15.41
CA ASP A 160 11.21 -7.77 16.31
C ASP A 160 10.41 -6.90 17.28
N ARG A 161 9.25 -6.44 16.82
CA ARG A 161 8.31 -5.64 17.59
C ARG A 161 6.87 -5.88 17.12
N ILE A 162 5.89 -5.42 17.90
CA ILE A 162 4.50 -5.34 17.43
C ILE A 162 4.45 -4.46 16.19
N CYS A 163 3.83 -4.95 15.13
CA CYS A 163 3.64 -4.21 13.89
C CYS A 163 2.27 -3.52 13.83
N MET A 164 2.08 -2.65 12.86
CA MET A 164 0.77 -2.13 12.49
C MET A 164 0.08 -3.15 11.56
N HIS A 165 -0.40 -2.74 10.41
CA HIS A 165 -1.15 -3.60 9.47
C HIS A 165 -0.27 -4.42 8.53
N GLU A 166 1.03 -4.26 8.61
CA GLU A 166 2.02 -4.99 7.78
C GLU A 166 3.33 -5.18 8.53
N PHE A 167 4.09 -6.19 8.14
CA PHE A 167 5.39 -6.49 8.71
C PHE A 167 6.37 -6.94 7.64
N VAL A 168 7.66 -6.89 7.95
CA VAL A 168 8.74 -7.21 7.01
C VAL A 168 9.54 -8.38 7.55
N LEU A 169 9.64 -9.44 6.75
CA LEU A 169 10.54 -10.57 6.97
C LEU A 169 11.72 -10.49 6.00
N GLU A 170 12.85 -11.09 6.38
CA GLU A 170 13.95 -11.35 5.47
C GLU A 170 13.74 -12.71 4.80
N GLY A 171 13.56 -12.70 3.47
CA GLY A 171 13.38 -13.90 2.64
C GLY A 171 14.73 -14.54 2.26
N HIS A 172 15.57 -14.83 3.25
CA HIS A 172 16.91 -15.37 3.06
C HIS A 172 17.35 -16.18 4.28
N TRP A 173 18.09 -17.26 4.06
CA TRP A 173 18.67 -18.11 5.10
C TRP A 173 20.17 -18.34 4.85
N ALA A 174 20.95 -18.38 5.91
CA ALA A 174 22.39 -18.56 5.83
C ALA A 174 22.81 -19.94 5.29
N ASP A 175 21.99 -20.96 5.52
CA ASP A 175 22.19 -22.32 5.05
C ASP A 175 21.51 -22.62 3.70
N ALA A 176 20.74 -21.67 3.16
CA ALA A 176 20.20 -21.68 1.82
C ALA A 176 20.51 -20.35 1.10
N PRO A 177 21.81 -20.01 0.89
CA PRO A 177 22.23 -18.68 0.47
C PRO A 177 21.80 -18.30 -0.96
N ASP A 178 21.48 -19.29 -1.78
CA ASP A 178 21.08 -19.12 -3.18
C ASP A 178 19.54 -18.98 -3.35
N VAL A 179 18.77 -19.00 -2.25
CA VAL A 179 17.34 -18.72 -2.25
C VAL A 179 17.12 -17.24 -1.95
N HIS A 180 16.30 -16.59 -2.78
CA HIS A 180 16.00 -15.17 -2.70
C HIS A 180 14.50 -14.91 -2.47
N ALA A 181 14.15 -13.70 -2.04
CA ALA A 181 12.75 -13.29 -1.84
C ALA A 181 11.88 -13.53 -3.08
N LEU A 182 12.43 -13.36 -4.29
CA LEU A 182 11.72 -13.64 -5.53
C LEU A 182 11.37 -15.13 -5.67
N ASP A 183 12.25 -16.05 -5.21
CA ASP A 183 12.02 -17.49 -5.29
C ASP A 183 10.87 -17.92 -4.39
N ILE A 184 10.82 -17.36 -3.18
CA ILE A 184 9.71 -17.54 -2.24
C ILE A 184 8.41 -17.06 -2.87
N SER A 185 8.42 -15.87 -3.47
CA SER A 185 7.24 -15.30 -4.12
C SER A 185 6.75 -16.14 -5.31
N LYS A 186 7.68 -16.65 -6.12
CA LYS A 186 7.32 -17.56 -7.22
C LYS A 186 6.78 -18.88 -6.71
N ARG A 187 7.30 -19.39 -5.59
CA ARG A 187 6.79 -20.60 -4.96
C ARG A 187 5.40 -20.42 -4.36
N LEU A 188 5.10 -19.26 -3.76
CA LEU A 188 3.74 -18.92 -3.31
C LEU A 188 2.71 -18.98 -4.43
N MET A 189 3.08 -18.61 -5.67
CA MET A 189 2.18 -18.71 -6.82
C MET A 189 1.79 -20.16 -7.13
N ASP A 190 2.68 -21.14 -6.87
CA ASP A 190 2.37 -22.57 -7.03
C ASP A 190 1.30 -23.05 -6.03
N TYR A 191 1.20 -22.39 -4.89
CA TYR A 191 0.14 -22.63 -3.90
C TYR A 191 -1.13 -21.78 -4.14
N GLY A 192 -1.18 -21.04 -5.26
CA GLY A 192 -2.33 -20.18 -5.61
C GLY A 192 -2.42 -18.91 -4.77
N ILE A 193 -1.34 -18.52 -4.13
CA ILE A 193 -1.28 -17.33 -3.25
C ILE A 193 -0.65 -16.16 -4.01
N HIS A 194 -1.27 -14.99 -3.91
CA HIS A 194 -0.66 -13.75 -4.38
C HIS A 194 0.52 -13.36 -3.48
N PRO A 195 1.74 -13.25 -4.05
CA PRO A 195 2.93 -13.00 -3.24
C PRO A 195 2.96 -11.59 -2.64
N PRO A 196 3.67 -11.42 -1.50
CA PRO A 196 3.87 -10.12 -0.89
C PRO A 196 4.80 -9.23 -1.74
N THR A 197 4.92 -7.97 -1.36
CA THR A 197 5.89 -7.04 -1.95
C THR A 197 7.32 -7.49 -1.64
N ASN A 198 8.15 -7.61 -2.67
CA ASN A 198 9.55 -8.00 -2.54
C ASN A 198 10.48 -6.79 -2.56
N TYR A 199 11.65 -6.95 -1.92
CA TYR A 199 12.77 -6.00 -1.97
C TYR A 199 12.43 -4.60 -1.45
N PHE A 200 11.38 -4.46 -0.68
CA PHE A 200 10.99 -3.22 -0.02
C PHE A 200 10.52 -3.50 1.42
N PRO A 201 10.91 -2.66 2.41
CA PRO A 201 11.76 -1.46 2.31
C PRO A 201 13.24 -1.80 2.06
N LEU A 202 13.97 -0.89 1.40
CA LEU A 202 15.36 -1.12 0.97
C LEU A 202 16.37 -1.34 2.12
N ILE A 203 16.00 -0.98 3.34
CA ILE A 203 16.82 -1.18 4.54
C ILE A 203 16.82 -2.64 5.04
N VAL A 204 15.93 -3.49 4.51
CA VAL A 204 15.88 -4.92 4.80
C VAL A 204 16.34 -5.68 3.56
N LYS A 205 17.38 -6.50 3.74
CA LYS A 205 17.88 -7.37 2.67
C LYS A 205 16.83 -8.44 2.35
N GLU A 206 16.63 -8.74 1.05
CA GLU A 206 15.66 -9.76 0.62
C GLU A 206 14.29 -9.60 1.31
N ALA A 207 13.82 -8.36 1.40
CA ALA A 207 12.59 -8.03 2.11
C ALA A 207 11.36 -8.70 1.50
N LEU A 208 10.53 -9.25 2.37
CA LEU A 208 9.16 -9.69 2.10
C LEU A 208 8.24 -8.87 2.98
N MET A 209 7.50 -7.92 2.39
CA MET A 209 6.56 -7.07 3.12
C MET A 209 5.16 -7.66 3.01
N ILE A 210 4.65 -8.17 4.12
CA ILE A 210 3.39 -8.90 4.20
C ILE A 210 2.33 -8.03 4.83
N GLU A 211 1.23 -7.83 4.12
CA GLU A 211 0.05 -7.10 4.55
C GLU A 211 -1.19 -7.99 4.40
N PRO A 212 -1.64 -8.67 5.48
CA PRO A 212 -2.94 -9.29 5.50
C PRO A 212 -4.00 -8.22 5.78
N THR A 213 -4.96 -8.09 4.88
CA THR A 213 -6.01 -7.08 5.07
C THR A 213 -7.05 -7.52 6.11
N GLU A 214 -7.93 -6.60 6.50
CA GLU A 214 -9.07 -6.86 7.38
C GLU A 214 -10.08 -7.85 6.78
N THR A 215 -10.04 -8.06 5.47
CA THR A 215 -10.94 -8.98 4.77
C THR A 215 -10.54 -10.45 4.89
N GLU A 216 -9.32 -10.73 5.37
CA GLU A 216 -8.83 -12.09 5.47
C GLU A 216 -9.42 -12.83 6.69
N SER A 217 -9.95 -14.03 6.44
CA SER A 217 -10.43 -14.89 7.52
C SER A 217 -9.26 -15.55 8.27
N LYS A 218 -9.53 -16.02 9.50
CA LYS A 218 -8.52 -16.77 10.25
C LYS A 218 -8.03 -18.01 9.50
N GLU A 219 -8.92 -18.71 8.81
CA GLU A 219 -8.58 -19.89 8.00
C GLU A 219 -7.63 -19.54 6.86
N THR A 220 -7.86 -18.40 6.19
CA THR A 220 -6.96 -17.89 5.13
C THR A 220 -5.59 -17.55 5.71
N LEU A 221 -5.55 -16.88 6.88
CA LEU A 221 -4.30 -16.54 7.56
C LEU A 221 -3.53 -17.79 8.00
N ASP A 222 -4.21 -18.79 8.54
CA ASP A 222 -3.58 -20.05 8.93
C ASP A 222 -3.02 -20.79 7.70
N SER A 223 -3.78 -20.88 6.61
CA SER A 223 -3.33 -21.51 5.37
C SER A 223 -2.12 -20.79 4.76
N PHE A 224 -2.10 -19.45 4.79
CA PHE A 224 -0.95 -18.68 4.36
C PHE A 224 0.28 -18.96 5.23
N ALA A 225 0.11 -18.97 6.55
CA ALA A 225 1.21 -19.26 7.47
C ALA A 225 1.77 -20.68 7.28
N GLU A 226 0.92 -21.70 7.12
CA GLU A 226 1.33 -23.07 6.84
C GLU A 226 2.10 -23.17 5.52
N THR A 227 1.64 -22.47 4.48
CA THR A 227 2.35 -22.43 3.19
C THR A 227 3.71 -21.77 3.32
N MET A 228 3.81 -20.65 4.02
CA MET A 228 5.10 -19.98 4.26
C MET A 228 6.07 -20.87 5.05
N LEU A 229 5.60 -21.57 6.07
CA LEU A 229 6.40 -22.53 6.84
C LEU A 229 6.89 -23.70 5.95
N THR A 230 6.01 -24.23 5.10
CA THR A 230 6.36 -25.28 4.12
C THR A 230 7.44 -24.79 3.16
N ILE A 231 7.33 -23.57 2.65
CA ILE A 231 8.34 -22.97 1.76
C ILE A 231 9.69 -22.81 2.48
N ALA A 232 9.68 -22.42 3.76
CA ALA A 232 10.92 -22.37 4.54
C ALA A 232 11.56 -23.75 4.69
N GLU A 233 10.78 -24.80 4.97
CA GLU A 233 11.26 -26.17 5.01
C GLU A 233 11.80 -26.66 3.66
N GLU A 234 11.13 -26.33 2.56
CA GLU A 234 11.60 -26.63 1.20
C GLU A 234 12.93 -25.93 0.92
N ALA A 235 13.10 -24.68 1.31
CA ALA A 235 14.35 -23.93 1.13
C ALA A 235 15.56 -24.61 1.78
N HIS A 236 15.38 -25.18 2.97
CA HIS A 236 16.43 -25.92 3.68
C HIS A 236 16.66 -27.33 3.12
N ARG A 237 15.61 -28.01 2.64
CA ARG A 237 15.71 -29.39 2.18
C ARG A 237 16.13 -29.53 0.73
N ASP A 238 15.55 -28.71 -0.16
CA ASP A 238 15.76 -28.72 -1.61
C ASP A 238 15.57 -27.34 -2.22
N PRO A 239 16.57 -26.44 -2.12
CA PRO A 239 16.48 -25.09 -2.66
C PRO A 239 16.09 -25.00 -4.14
N ALA A 240 16.42 -26.05 -4.93
CA ALA A 240 16.14 -26.08 -6.37
C ALA A 240 14.64 -26.01 -6.68
N VAL A 241 13.78 -26.49 -5.77
CA VAL A 241 12.31 -26.39 -5.91
C VAL A 241 11.87 -24.93 -5.92
N LEU A 242 12.46 -24.09 -5.07
CA LEU A 242 12.12 -22.67 -5.02
C LEU A 242 12.72 -21.93 -6.23
N GLN A 243 13.98 -22.23 -6.56
CA GLN A 243 14.69 -21.58 -7.66
C GLN A 243 14.05 -21.83 -9.03
N SER A 244 13.42 -22.99 -9.22
CA SER A 244 12.73 -23.35 -10.45
C SER A 244 11.24 -22.94 -10.50
N ALA A 245 10.66 -22.52 -9.36
CA ALA A 245 9.27 -22.06 -9.29
C ALA A 245 9.04 -20.80 -10.16
N PRO A 246 7.81 -20.59 -10.72
CA PRO A 246 6.60 -21.36 -10.50
C PRO A 246 6.50 -22.58 -11.43
N HIS A 247 5.86 -23.65 -10.95
CA HIS A 247 5.71 -24.92 -11.70
C HIS A 247 4.30 -25.12 -12.29
N VAL A 248 3.27 -24.54 -11.65
CA VAL A 248 1.87 -24.80 -12.02
C VAL A 248 1.24 -23.67 -12.84
N THR A 249 1.93 -22.56 -13.01
CA THR A 249 1.45 -21.45 -13.81
C THR A 249 1.72 -21.69 -15.30
N PRO A 250 0.88 -21.16 -16.23
CA PRO A 250 1.09 -21.32 -17.67
C PRO A 250 2.42 -20.75 -18.19
N ILE A 251 2.98 -19.77 -17.46
CA ILE A 251 4.24 -19.12 -17.79
C ILE A 251 5.17 -19.30 -16.57
N GLY A 252 6.36 -19.83 -16.81
CA GLY A 252 7.41 -19.97 -15.83
C GLY A 252 8.16 -18.66 -15.57
N ARG A 253 9.44 -18.77 -15.20
CA ARG A 253 10.29 -17.60 -15.00
C ARG A 253 10.53 -16.85 -16.29
N LEU A 254 10.42 -15.54 -16.23
CA LEU A 254 10.72 -14.64 -17.34
C LEU A 254 12.21 -14.30 -17.37
N ASP A 255 12.77 -14.16 -18.56
CA ASP A 255 14.09 -13.56 -18.75
C ASP A 255 13.96 -12.03 -18.67
N GLU A 256 14.01 -11.49 -17.45
CA GLU A 256 13.86 -10.07 -17.18
C GLU A 256 15.00 -9.23 -17.79
N VAL A 257 16.20 -9.81 -17.86
CA VAL A 257 17.37 -9.15 -18.45
C VAL A 257 17.17 -8.96 -19.94
N ARG A 258 16.71 -10.01 -20.63
CA ARG A 258 16.39 -9.94 -22.04
C ARG A 258 15.20 -8.99 -22.29
N ALA A 259 14.16 -9.09 -21.48
CA ALA A 259 12.98 -8.22 -21.60
C ALA A 259 13.36 -6.74 -21.47
N ALA A 260 14.31 -6.40 -20.61
CA ALA A 260 14.80 -5.03 -20.44
C ALA A 260 15.72 -4.55 -21.58
N LYS A 261 16.55 -5.45 -22.15
CA LYS A 261 17.53 -5.12 -23.19
C LYS A 261 16.95 -5.18 -24.61
N GLU A 262 16.02 -6.09 -24.85
CA GLU A 262 15.43 -6.37 -26.16
C GLU A 262 13.93 -6.03 -26.13
N LEU A 263 13.62 -4.73 -25.98
CA LEU A 263 12.24 -4.25 -25.86
C LEU A 263 11.42 -4.57 -27.11
N VAL A 264 10.34 -5.35 -26.95
CA VAL A 264 9.33 -5.58 -27.97
C VAL A 264 8.04 -4.90 -27.52
N LEU A 265 7.77 -3.71 -28.05
CA LEU A 265 6.64 -2.86 -27.64
C LEU A 265 5.37 -3.07 -28.45
N CYS A 266 5.35 -4.02 -29.39
CA CYS A 266 4.17 -4.33 -30.19
C CYS A 266 4.04 -5.84 -30.40
N CYS A 267 2.79 -6.32 -30.46
CA CYS A 267 2.50 -7.68 -30.89
C CYS A 267 2.89 -7.83 -32.39
N ARG A 268 3.94 -8.58 -32.64
CA ARG A 268 4.25 -9.06 -34.00
C ARG A 268 3.86 -10.53 -34.06
N PRO A 269 3.24 -11.00 -35.17
CA PRO A 269 3.09 -12.44 -35.38
C PRO A 269 4.48 -13.09 -35.31
N VAL A 270 4.62 -14.12 -34.48
CA VAL A 270 5.84 -14.94 -34.49
C VAL A 270 5.85 -15.65 -35.86
N PRO A 271 6.92 -15.52 -36.66
CA PRO A 271 7.01 -16.28 -37.88
C PRO A 271 6.90 -17.78 -37.59
N GLU A 272 6.04 -18.48 -38.32
CA GLU A 272 5.95 -19.94 -38.22
C GLU A 272 7.33 -20.54 -38.53
N GLY A 273 7.98 -21.15 -37.54
CA GLY A 273 9.24 -21.86 -37.70
C GLY A 273 10.48 -21.26 -37.01
N GLN A 274 10.34 -20.36 -36.05
CA GLN A 274 11.43 -19.98 -35.10
C GLN A 274 11.16 -20.46 -33.69
#